data_dd6066061aa271ec3fbbd4a5005b2c5e
#
_entry.id   dd6066061aa271ec3fbbd4a5005b2c5e
#
_cell.length_a   1.000
_cell.length_b   1.000
_cell.length_c   1.000
_cell.angle_alpha   90.00
_cell.angle_beta   90.00
_cell.angle_gamma   90.00
#
_symmetry.space_group_name_H-M   'P 1'
#
loop_
_entity.id
_entity.type
_entity.pdbx_description
1 polymer ?
#
loop_
_entity_poly.entity_id
_entity_poly.type
_entity_poly.pdbx_seq_one_letter_code
_entity_poly.pdbx_strand_id
1 'polypeptide(L)'
;TGEGENKAALVIQWNYDDEPAALVFGYRWTGQATGADMLKAVVKNNPRLYALMQYTNVSSPTDPNGGYTLNGIGWDVDDDGDIALIDTGNGNQVYESEDGFFEHPRGYKPGQGGSSDYDYDNWKARDTDDMWGAGWYSSYWSYWVKDNATDNFSYSSWGVSGRVLENGSWDGWNFAKDMMSSEWKSFVAAPLPIPADAK
;
A
#
# COMPACT_ATOMS: atom_id res chain seq x y z
N THR A 1 11.78 -0.39 10.29
CA THR A 1 12.16 -1.74 9.89
C THR A 1 13.41 -1.73 9.02
N GLY A 2 14.03 -2.88 8.80
CA GLY A 2 15.26 -3.07 8.03
C GLY A 2 16.52 -2.58 8.73
N GLU A 3 17.69 -2.83 8.11
CA GLU A 3 19.01 -2.45 8.60
C GLU A 3 19.84 -1.81 7.49
N GLY A 4 20.74 -0.89 7.83
CA GLY A 4 21.64 -0.22 6.88
C GLY A 4 21.84 1.26 7.19
N GLU A 5 22.75 1.86 6.41
CA GLU A 5 23.11 3.26 6.55
C GLU A 5 22.07 4.22 5.94
N ASN A 6 21.35 3.77 4.90
CA ASN A 6 20.29 4.56 4.29
C ASN A 6 19.00 4.47 5.12
N LYS A 7 18.21 5.52 5.07
CA LYS A 7 16.92 5.61 5.74
C LYS A 7 15.89 6.34 4.89
N ALA A 8 14.66 5.88 4.94
CA ALA A 8 13.49 6.51 4.34
C ALA A 8 12.29 6.43 5.28
N ALA A 9 11.26 7.19 4.96
CA ALA A 9 9.98 7.13 5.65
C ALA A 9 8.85 6.79 4.67
N LEU A 10 7.92 5.97 5.13
CA LEU A 10 6.68 5.65 4.44
C LEU A 10 5.52 6.22 5.24
N VAL A 11 4.68 7.01 4.60
CA VAL A 11 3.45 7.56 5.18
C VAL A 11 2.26 6.86 4.53
N ILE A 12 1.34 6.36 5.33
CA ILE A 12 0.08 5.79 4.84
C ILE A 12 -1.06 6.59 5.47
N GLN A 13 -1.94 7.12 4.64
CA GLN A 13 -3.07 7.95 5.04
C GLN A 13 -4.35 7.38 4.45
N TRP A 14 -5.26 6.93 5.31
CA TRP A 14 -6.53 6.30 4.88
C TRP A 14 -7.64 7.31 4.62
N ASN A 15 -7.57 8.52 5.20
CA ASN A 15 -8.64 9.52 5.15
C ASN A 15 -9.99 9.01 5.69
N TYR A 16 -9.93 8.13 6.66
CA TYR A 16 -11.09 7.76 7.46
C TYR A 16 -11.26 8.73 8.62
N ASP A 17 -12.47 8.83 9.14
CA ASP A 17 -12.75 9.60 10.35
C ASP A 17 -12.24 8.89 11.62
N ASP A 18 -11.83 7.62 11.45
CA ASP A 18 -11.30 6.78 12.52
C ASP A 18 -9.80 7.02 12.74
N GLU A 19 -9.32 6.73 13.93
CA GLU A 19 -7.90 6.81 14.28
C GLU A 19 -7.22 5.44 14.10
N PRO A 20 -5.99 5.40 13.59
CA PRO A 20 -5.15 6.55 13.21
C PRO A 20 -5.43 7.03 11.78
N ALA A 21 -5.62 8.33 11.59
CA ALA A 21 -5.85 8.91 10.25
C ALA A 21 -4.65 8.69 9.30
N ALA A 22 -3.44 8.67 9.84
CA ALA A 22 -2.22 8.37 9.11
C ALA A 22 -1.14 7.80 10.02
N LEU A 23 -0.31 6.93 9.46
CA LEU A 23 0.85 6.33 10.12
C LEU A 23 2.14 6.61 9.36
N VAL A 24 3.26 6.70 10.09
CA VAL A 24 4.61 6.81 9.53
C VAL A 24 5.46 5.62 9.95
N PHE A 25 6.08 5.00 8.98
CA PHE A 25 6.99 3.88 9.16
C PHE A 25 8.41 4.25 8.72
N GLY A 26 9.40 3.89 9.52
CA GLY A 26 10.80 4.02 9.15
C GLY A 26 11.32 2.78 8.42
N TYR A 27 12.13 2.99 7.38
CA TYR A 27 12.80 1.93 6.63
C TYR A 27 14.30 2.20 6.54
N ARG A 28 15.12 1.15 6.69
CA ARG A 28 16.57 1.19 6.52
C ARG A 28 17.04 0.13 5.55
N TRP A 29 18.07 0.46 4.75
CA TRP A 29 18.64 -0.47 3.79
C TRP A 29 20.11 -0.16 3.48
N THR A 30 20.76 -1.14 2.85
CA THR A 30 22.10 -1.01 2.27
C THR A 30 22.04 -1.21 0.76
N GLY A 31 22.82 -0.46 0.01
CA GLY A 31 22.84 -0.53 -1.46
C GLY A 31 21.65 0.19 -2.10
N GLN A 32 21.01 -0.40 -3.10
CA GLN A 32 19.87 0.17 -3.83
C GLN A 32 18.56 -0.47 -3.36
N ALA A 33 17.53 0.35 -3.19
CA ALA A 33 16.17 -0.10 -2.90
C ALA A 33 15.14 0.77 -3.64
N THR A 34 13.95 0.23 -3.78
CA THR A 34 12.81 0.89 -4.41
C THR A 34 11.69 1.17 -3.40
N GLY A 35 10.71 1.97 -3.79
CA GLY A 35 9.49 2.15 -3.00
C GLY A 35 8.75 0.83 -2.74
N ALA A 36 8.79 -0.11 -3.70
CA ALA A 36 8.22 -1.43 -3.52
C ALA A 36 8.96 -2.26 -2.46
N ASP A 37 10.29 -2.17 -2.43
CA ASP A 37 11.09 -2.86 -1.39
C ASP A 37 10.75 -2.30 -0.01
N MET A 38 10.65 -0.98 0.11
CA MET A 38 10.25 -0.33 1.36
C MET A 38 8.85 -0.75 1.81
N LEU A 39 7.85 -0.65 0.94
CA LEU A 39 6.47 -1.00 1.28
C LEU A 39 6.37 -2.46 1.73
N LYS A 40 6.97 -3.40 0.98
CA LYS A 40 7.00 -4.81 1.35
C LYS A 40 7.70 -5.06 2.69
N ALA A 41 8.84 -4.42 2.91
CA ALA A 41 9.58 -4.58 4.15
C ALA A 41 8.79 -4.04 5.35
N VAL A 42 8.12 -2.92 5.18
CA VAL A 42 7.28 -2.32 6.23
C VAL A 42 6.10 -3.23 6.56
N VAL A 43 5.37 -3.70 5.55
CA VAL A 43 4.23 -4.61 5.73
C VAL A 43 4.68 -5.89 6.45
N LYS A 44 5.68 -6.58 5.91
CA LYS A 44 6.14 -7.87 6.45
C LYS A 44 6.73 -7.82 7.87
N ASN A 45 7.11 -6.66 8.32
CA ASN A 45 7.69 -6.48 9.66
C ASN A 45 6.77 -5.72 10.63
N ASN A 46 5.54 -5.46 10.24
CA ASN A 46 4.55 -4.87 11.12
C ASN A 46 3.32 -5.78 11.17
N PRO A 47 2.99 -6.38 12.33
CA PRO A 47 1.93 -7.38 12.44
C PRO A 47 0.52 -6.82 12.25
N ARG A 48 0.37 -5.50 12.30
CA ARG A 48 -0.92 -4.82 12.15
C ARG A 48 -1.14 -4.23 10.76
N LEU A 49 -0.06 -4.10 9.95
CA LEU A 49 -0.13 -3.54 8.61
C LEU A 49 -0.22 -4.66 7.59
N TYR A 50 -1.17 -4.56 6.67
CA TYR A 50 -1.27 -5.51 5.57
C TYR A 50 -1.58 -4.82 4.25
N ALA A 51 -1.12 -5.41 3.14
CA ALA A 51 -1.28 -4.82 1.82
C ALA A 51 -1.51 -5.86 0.75
N LEU A 52 -2.40 -5.54 -0.18
CA LEU A 52 -2.65 -6.29 -1.40
C LEU A 52 -1.92 -5.63 -2.56
N MET A 53 -1.04 -6.38 -3.20
CA MET A 53 -0.28 -5.91 -4.35
C MET A 53 -0.45 -6.86 -5.54
N GLN A 54 -0.33 -6.32 -6.74
CA GLN A 54 -0.28 -7.10 -7.96
C GLN A 54 1.05 -6.89 -8.68
N TYR A 55 1.68 -7.98 -9.07
CA TYR A 55 2.80 -7.91 -10.00
C TYR A 55 2.28 -7.84 -11.43
N THR A 56 2.55 -6.75 -12.11
CA THR A 56 2.10 -6.48 -13.48
C THR A 56 3.22 -6.69 -14.49
N ASN A 57 2.83 -6.89 -15.76
CA ASN A 57 3.72 -7.09 -16.90
C ASN A 57 4.46 -8.45 -16.88
N VAL A 58 3.69 -9.47 -16.87
CA VAL A 58 4.12 -10.84 -16.59
C VAL A 58 4.30 -11.68 -17.85
N SER A 59 5.39 -11.47 -18.56
CA SER A 59 5.99 -12.55 -19.33
C SER A 59 6.69 -13.56 -18.42
N SER A 60 7.18 -13.09 -17.26
CA SER A 60 7.87 -13.87 -16.23
C SER A 60 7.81 -13.14 -14.89
N PRO A 61 7.78 -13.86 -13.75
CA PRO A 61 7.91 -13.24 -12.42
C PRO A 61 9.28 -12.57 -12.19
N THR A 62 10.21 -12.76 -13.09
CA THR A 62 11.55 -12.17 -13.08
C THR A 62 11.75 -11.19 -14.23
N ASP A 63 10.66 -10.75 -14.90
CA ASP A 63 10.78 -9.76 -15.96
C ASP A 63 11.29 -8.44 -15.37
N PRO A 64 12.46 -7.94 -15.77
CA PRO A 64 13.00 -6.70 -15.24
C PRO A 64 12.14 -5.46 -15.57
N ASN A 65 11.19 -5.60 -16.49
CA ASN A 65 10.23 -4.56 -16.83
C ASN A 65 8.90 -4.70 -16.05
N GLY A 66 8.76 -5.75 -15.26
CA GLY A 66 7.62 -5.94 -14.38
C GLY A 66 7.71 -5.04 -13.15
N GLY A 67 6.57 -4.78 -12.54
CA GLY A 67 6.50 -3.97 -11.33
C GLY A 67 5.27 -4.27 -10.51
N TYR A 68 5.30 -3.85 -9.24
CA TYR A 68 4.17 -3.96 -8.36
C TYR A 68 3.26 -2.75 -8.49
N THR A 69 1.97 -3.02 -8.44
CA THR A 69 0.91 -2.03 -8.25
C THR A 69 0.28 -2.28 -6.89
N LEU A 70 0.10 -1.24 -6.12
CA LEU A 70 -0.64 -1.31 -4.87
C LEU A 70 -2.14 -1.28 -5.18
N ASN A 71 -2.88 -2.22 -4.60
CA ASN A 71 -4.32 -2.34 -4.80
C ASN A 71 -5.10 -2.11 -3.51
N GLY A 72 -4.52 -2.41 -2.36
CA GLY A 72 -5.14 -2.15 -1.07
C GLY A 72 -4.15 -2.11 0.07
N ILE A 73 -4.47 -1.35 1.10
CA ILE A 73 -3.75 -1.33 2.38
C ILE A 73 -4.78 -1.37 3.51
N GLY A 74 -4.50 -2.18 4.51
CA GLY A 74 -5.26 -2.29 5.74
C GLY A 74 -4.41 -2.10 6.98
N TRP A 75 -5.10 -1.80 8.07
CA TRP A 75 -4.55 -1.68 9.40
C TRP A 75 -5.48 -2.38 10.39
N ASP A 76 -4.94 -3.35 11.11
CA ASP A 76 -5.60 -4.03 12.21
C ASP A 76 -5.72 -3.06 13.39
N VAL A 77 -6.93 -2.56 13.61
CA VAL A 77 -7.21 -1.46 14.56
C VAL A 77 -7.20 -1.95 16.00
N ASP A 78 -7.76 -3.11 16.26
CA ASP A 78 -7.91 -3.67 17.61
C ASP A 78 -6.77 -4.63 18.02
N ASP A 79 -5.80 -4.88 17.10
CA ASP A 79 -4.60 -5.71 17.33
C ASP A 79 -4.95 -7.17 17.68
N ASP A 80 -6.03 -7.68 17.09
CA ASP A 80 -6.49 -9.06 17.33
C ASP A 80 -5.77 -10.08 16.44
N GLY A 81 -5.09 -9.60 15.38
CA GLY A 81 -4.29 -10.40 14.46
C GLY A 81 -5.12 -11.12 13.39
N ASP A 82 -6.40 -10.83 13.23
CA ASP A 82 -7.23 -11.40 12.18
C ASP A 82 -7.00 -10.73 10.83
N ILE A 83 -5.79 -10.84 10.31
CA ILE A 83 -5.39 -10.28 9.03
C ILE A 83 -5.74 -11.26 7.91
N ALA A 84 -6.90 -11.10 7.31
CA ALA A 84 -7.31 -11.87 6.13
C ALA A 84 -8.12 -11.02 5.17
N LEU A 85 -8.06 -11.37 3.88
CA LEU A 85 -8.80 -10.70 2.82
C LEU A 85 -9.85 -11.63 2.21
N ILE A 86 -10.97 -11.06 1.82
CA ILE A 86 -12.04 -11.74 1.09
C ILE A 86 -12.17 -11.14 -0.30
N ASP A 87 -12.05 -11.98 -1.33
CA ASP A 87 -12.40 -11.61 -2.71
C ASP A 87 -13.89 -11.90 -2.95
N THR A 88 -14.72 -10.87 -2.84
CA THR A 88 -16.17 -10.97 -3.03
C THR A 88 -16.54 -11.15 -4.51
N GLY A 89 -15.65 -10.79 -5.43
CA GLY A 89 -15.81 -11.00 -6.87
C GLY A 89 -15.55 -12.44 -7.29
N ASN A 90 -14.92 -13.25 -6.42
CA ASN A 90 -14.57 -14.64 -6.66
C ASN A 90 -15.20 -15.58 -5.62
N GLY A 91 -16.50 -15.45 -5.41
CA GLY A 91 -17.26 -16.34 -4.53
C GLY A 91 -16.93 -16.23 -3.04
N ASN A 92 -16.47 -15.09 -2.58
CA ASN A 92 -16.01 -14.83 -1.21
C ASN A 92 -14.83 -15.73 -0.80
N GLN A 93 -13.90 -15.96 -1.72
CA GLN A 93 -12.68 -16.68 -1.39
C GLN A 93 -11.88 -15.92 -0.35
N VAL A 94 -11.47 -16.62 0.71
CA VAL A 94 -10.63 -16.05 1.78
C VAL A 94 -9.17 -16.30 1.46
N TYR A 95 -8.36 -15.27 1.68
CA TYR A 95 -6.90 -15.30 1.57
C TYR A 95 -6.31 -14.93 2.91
N GLU A 96 -5.36 -15.72 3.36
CA GLU A 96 -4.62 -15.50 4.61
C GLU A 96 -3.16 -15.21 4.28
N SER A 97 -2.48 -14.47 5.15
CA SER A 97 -1.06 -14.15 5.04
C SER A 97 -0.41 -14.21 6.41
N GLU A 98 0.75 -14.83 6.50
CA GLU A 98 1.54 -14.90 7.75
C GLU A 98 2.31 -13.60 8.03
N ASP A 99 2.52 -12.77 7.01
CA ASP A 99 3.35 -11.57 7.08
C ASP A 99 2.63 -10.29 6.61
N GLY A 100 1.30 -10.35 6.47
CA GLY A 100 0.48 -9.22 6.02
C GLY A 100 0.62 -8.87 4.54
N PHE A 101 1.52 -9.54 3.80
CA PHE A 101 1.70 -9.28 2.38
C PHE A 101 0.86 -10.23 1.55
N PHE A 102 -0.13 -9.67 0.83
CA PHE A 102 -0.98 -10.38 -0.10
C PHE A 102 -0.55 -10.06 -1.53
N GLU A 103 -0.36 -11.08 -2.33
CA GLU A 103 -0.11 -10.93 -3.76
C GLU A 103 -1.27 -11.55 -4.55
N HIS A 104 -1.80 -10.81 -5.51
CA HIS A 104 -2.81 -11.39 -6.40
C HIS A 104 -2.31 -12.67 -7.04
N PRO A 105 -3.16 -13.71 -7.14
CA PRO A 105 -2.80 -14.94 -7.81
C PRO A 105 -2.27 -14.67 -9.22
N ARG A 106 -1.27 -15.42 -9.63
CA ARG A 106 -0.69 -15.29 -10.98
C ARG A 106 -1.78 -15.44 -12.03
N GLY A 107 -1.77 -14.52 -13.00
CA GLY A 107 -2.79 -14.51 -14.05
C GLY A 107 -4.12 -13.91 -13.61
N TYR A 108 -4.19 -13.39 -12.37
CA TYR A 108 -5.34 -12.60 -11.95
C TYR A 108 -5.54 -11.46 -12.96
N LYS A 109 -6.68 -11.48 -13.60
CA LYS A 109 -7.11 -10.40 -14.48
C LYS A 109 -8.35 -9.80 -13.84
N PRO A 110 -8.27 -8.59 -13.37
CA PRO A 110 -9.44 -7.86 -12.91
C PRO A 110 -10.53 -7.95 -13.97
N GLY A 111 -11.76 -8.18 -13.55
CA GLY A 111 -12.91 -8.16 -14.47
C GLY A 111 -13.18 -9.40 -15.28
N GLN A 112 -12.64 -10.57 -14.96
CA GLN A 112 -13.05 -11.83 -15.61
C GLN A 112 -14.47 -12.32 -15.22
N GLY A 113 -15.27 -11.49 -14.60
CA GLY A 113 -16.67 -11.75 -14.28
C GLY A 113 -17.70 -11.01 -15.15
N GLY A 114 -17.30 -10.36 -16.23
CA GLY A 114 -18.22 -9.87 -17.27
C GLY A 114 -18.70 -8.43 -17.19
N SER A 115 -18.17 -7.61 -16.31
CA SER A 115 -18.26 -6.16 -16.43
C SER A 115 -16.87 -5.58 -16.25
N SER A 116 -16.39 -4.88 -17.25
CA SER A 116 -15.25 -4.00 -17.26
C SER A 116 -14.59 -3.91 -15.89
N ASP A 117 -13.36 -4.70 -15.61
CA ASP A 117 -12.81 -3.77 -14.79
C ASP A 117 -11.89 -4.38 -13.79
N TYR A 118 -11.01 -3.63 -13.44
CA TYR A 118 -10.04 -3.74 -12.39
C TYR A 118 -10.79 -3.74 -11.03
N ASP A 119 -11.41 -4.84 -10.70
CA ASP A 119 -12.36 -4.94 -9.60
C ASP A 119 -11.65 -5.17 -8.26
N TYR A 120 -10.66 -4.32 -8.00
CA TYR A 120 -9.99 -4.30 -6.71
C TYR A 120 -10.92 -3.84 -5.58
N ASP A 121 -12.06 -3.24 -5.93
CA ASP A 121 -13.11 -2.85 -4.99
C ASP A 121 -13.80 -4.06 -4.35
N ASN A 122 -13.65 -5.24 -4.94
CA ASN A 122 -14.19 -6.49 -4.40
C ASN A 122 -13.36 -7.12 -3.28
N TRP A 123 -12.15 -6.62 -3.07
CA TRP A 123 -11.32 -7.08 -1.97
C TRP A 123 -11.67 -6.35 -0.69
N LYS A 124 -12.01 -7.10 0.34
CA LYS A 124 -12.43 -6.59 1.66
C LYS A 124 -11.55 -7.21 2.74
N ALA A 125 -11.32 -6.49 3.82
CA ALA A 125 -10.84 -7.12 5.04
C ALA A 125 -11.89 -8.12 5.54
N ARG A 126 -11.44 -9.25 6.09
CA ARG A 126 -12.34 -10.22 6.75
C ARG A 126 -12.88 -9.62 8.02
N ASP A 127 -12.01 -9.04 8.82
CA ASP A 127 -12.41 -8.26 9.95
C ASP A 127 -13.00 -6.91 9.49
N THR A 128 -14.22 -6.62 9.92
CA THR A 128 -14.94 -5.40 9.55
C THR A 128 -14.58 -4.21 10.43
N ASP A 129 -13.90 -4.46 11.55
CA ASP A 129 -13.43 -3.43 12.47
C ASP A 129 -12.06 -2.89 12.04
N ASP A 130 -11.41 -3.59 11.11
CA ASP A 130 -10.18 -3.13 10.46
C ASP A 130 -10.38 -1.94 9.53
N MET A 131 -9.39 -1.07 9.50
CA MET A 131 -9.29 -0.10 8.40
C MET A 131 -8.80 -0.80 7.14
N TRP A 132 -9.60 -0.80 6.10
CA TRP A 132 -9.24 -1.34 4.81
C TRP A 132 -9.61 -0.39 3.67
N GLY A 133 -8.64 -0.04 2.85
CA GLY A 133 -8.84 0.71 1.63
C GLY A 133 -8.32 -0.07 0.42
N ALA A 134 -9.19 -0.35 -0.55
CA ALA A 134 -8.80 -0.96 -1.82
C ALA A 134 -9.63 -0.37 -2.95
N GLY A 135 -9.08 -0.35 -4.15
CA GLY A 135 -9.79 0.08 -5.33
C GLY A 135 -8.88 0.69 -6.40
N TRP A 136 -9.47 0.84 -7.59
CA TRP A 136 -8.82 1.48 -8.73
C TRP A 136 -9.75 2.43 -9.49
N TYR A 137 -11.05 2.22 -9.43
CA TYR A 137 -12.04 3.04 -10.13
C TYR A 137 -13.03 3.76 -9.22
N SER A 138 -13.58 3.07 -8.23
CA SER A 138 -14.48 3.71 -7.27
C SER A 138 -13.67 4.46 -6.22
N SER A 139 -12.52 3.93 -5.86
CA SER A 139 -11.57 4.50 -4.92
C SER A 139 -10.14 4.44 -5.48
N TYR A 140 -9.19 5.09 -4.84
CA TYR A 140 -7.84 5.15 -5.39
C TYR A 140 -6.78 5.41 -4.32
N TRP A 141 -5.66 4.66 -4.41
CA TRP A 141 -4.42 4.94 -3.70
C TRP A 141 -3.51 5.81 -4.55
N SER A 142 -3.39 7.09 -4.24
CA SER A 142 -2.44 7.98 -4.91
C SER A 142 -1.06 7.91 -4.25
N TYR A 143 -0.02 7.90 -5.07
CA TYR A 143 1.36 7.77 -4.64
C TYR A 143 2.10 9.09 -4.73
N TRP A 144 2.72 9.49 -3.63
CA TRP A 144 3.37 10.77 -3.45
C TRP A 144 4.79 10.59 -2.95
N VAL A 145 5.70 11.43 -3.41
CA VAL A 145 7.13 11.32 -3.09
C VAL A 145 7.74 12.66 -2.75
N LYS A 146 8.78 12.64 -1.91
CA LYS A 146 9.71 13.75 -1.72
C LYS A 146 11.10 13.22 -1.37
N ASP A 147 12.12 13.99 -1.69
CA ASP A 147 13.50 13.51 -1.59
C ASP A 147 14.10 13.74 -0.20
N ASN A 148 13.53 14.65 0.59
CA ASN A 148 13.93 14.86 1.98
C ASN A 148 12.76 15.36 2.86
N ALA A 149 12.98 15.40 4.16
CA ALA A 149 11.94 15.72 5.14
C ALA A 149 11.37 17.15 4.99
N THR A 150 12.15 18.10 4.45
CA THR A 150 11.77 19.51 4.34
C THR A 150 11.04 19.86 3.06
N ASP A 151 11.07 18.98 2.07
CA ASP A 151 10.37 19.19 0.80
C ASP A 151 8.87 18.96 0.93
N ASN A 152 8.12 19.51 -0.01
CA ASN A 152 6.72 19.18 -0.15
C ASN A 152 6.57 17.87 -0.94
N PHE A 153 5.55 17.09 -0.61
CA PHE A 153 5.18 15.94 -1.43
C PHE A 153 4.74 16.37 -2.82
N SER A 154 5.18 15.63 -3.82
CA SER A 154 4.71 15.72 -5.21
C SER A 154 4.10 14.41 -5.64
N TYR A 155 3.10 14.46 -6.51
CA TYR A 155 2.51 13.26 -7.08
C TYR A 155 3.58 12.49 -7.88
N SER A 156 3.73 11.21 -7.60
CA SER A 156 4.75 10.38 -8.28
C SER A 156 4.36 10.13 -9.73
N SER A 157 5.27 10.41 -10.65
CA SER A 157 5.16 9.98 -12.05
C SER A 157 5.64 8.55 -12.29
N TRP A 158 6.19 7.91 -11.26
CA TRP A 158 6.68 6.53 -11.29
C TRP A 158 5.76 5.62 -10.49
N GLY A 159 5.60 4.37 -10.95
CA GLY A 159 5.05 3.33 -10.10
C GLY A 159 6.02 3.00 -8.96
N VAL A 160 5.51 2.38 -7.90
CA VAL A 160 6.27 2.07 -6.68
C VAL A 160 7.54 1.27 -6.92
N SER A 161 7.56 0.40 -7.94
CA SER A 161 8.76 -0.37 -8.33
C SER A 161 9.77 0.44 -9.13
N GLY A 162 9.34 1.52 -9.78
CA GLY A 162 10.23 2.43 -10.52
C GLY A 162 10.82 3.55 -9.66
N ARG A 163 10.29 3.77 -8.46
CA ARG A 163 10.83 4.75 -7.51
C ARG A 163 12.09 4.19 -6.86
N VAL A 164 13.26 4.70 -7.23
CA VAL A 164 14.52 4.42 -6.52
C VAL A 164 14.60 5.32 -5.30
N LEU A 165 14.85 4.71 -4.13
CA LEU A 165 14.98 5.44 -2.87
C LEU A 165 16.37 6.03 -2.72
N GLU A 166 16.44 7.24 -2.19
CA GLU A 166 17.65 7.90 -1.74
C GLU A 166 17.63 8.05 -0.21
N ASN A 167 18.81 8.24 0.39
CA ASN A 167 18.89 8.44 1.83
C ASN A 167 18.19 9.74 2.23
N GLY A 168 17.11 9.61 2.98
CA GLY A 168 16.24 10.72 3.38
C GLY A 168 14.92 10.81 2.61
N SER A 169 14.69 9.93 1.63
CA SER A 169 13.43 9.85 0.86
C SER A 169 12.20 9.65 1.76
N TRP A 170 11.10 10.22 1.32
CA TRP A 170 9.77 10.01 1.90
C TRP A 170 8.80 9.63 0.80
N ASP A 171 8.11 8.54 1.00
CA ASP A 171 7.02 8.09 0.15
C ASP A 171 5.71 8.16 0.91
N GLY A 172 4.63 8.55 0.24
CA GLY A 172 3.31 8.70 0.84
C GLY A 172 2.24 8.01 0.00
N TRP A 173 1.37 7.25 0.66
CA TRP A 173 0.18 6.69 0.07
C TRP A 173 -1.05 7.37 0.66
N ASN A 174 -1.90 7.89 -0.22
CA ASN A 174 -3.10 8.61 0.15
C ASN A 174 -4.32 7.94 -0.47
N PHE A 175 -5.22 7.45 0.37
CA PHE A 175 -6.45 6.80 -0.06
C PHE A 175 -7.56 7.83 -0.30
N ALA A 176 -8.14 7.80 -1.48
CA ALA A 176 -9.38 8.52 -1.79
C ALA A 176 -10.52 7.51 -1.91
N LYS A 177 -11.52 7.65 -1.06
CA LYS A 177 -12.73 6.78 -1.04
C LYS A 177 -13.57 6.95 -2.31
N ASP A 178 -13.49 8.11 -2.94
CA ASP A 178 -14.16 8.43 -4.20
C ASP A 178 -13.15 9.02 -5.19
N MET A 179 -12.84 8.24 -6.22
CA MET A 179 -11.93 8.68 -7.28
C MET A 179 -12.45 9.87 -8.08
N MET A 180 -13.75 10.11 -8.08
CA MET A 180 -14.35 11.28 -8.73
C MET A 180 -14.19 12.55 -7.89
N SER A 181 -13.87 12.40 -6.59
CA SER A 181 -13.51 13.52 -5.72
C SER A 181 -12.12 14.08 -6.10
N SER A 182 -11.76 15.21 -5.51
CA SER A 182 -10.41 15.78 -5.68
C SER A 182 -9.41 15.32 -4.60
N GLU A 183 -9.79 14.44 -3.70
CA GLU A 183 -9.00 14.02 -2.53
C GLU A 183 -7.66 13.39 -2.91
N TRP A 184 -7.64 12.61 -3.99
CA TRP A 184 -6.41 12.01 -4.48
C TRP A 184 -5.42 12.99 -5.11
N LYS A 185 -5.85 14.23 -5.38
CA LYS A 185 -5.03 15.27 -6.05
C LYS A 185 -4.15 16.07 -5.10
N SER A 186 -4.30 15.85 -3.81
CA SER A 186 -3.49 16.52 -2.81
C SER A 186 -3.09 15.54 -1.71
N PHE A 187 -1.84 15.56 -1.34
CA PHE A 187 -1.34 14.87 -0.17
C PHE A 187 -1.02 15.93 0.88
N VAL A 188 -1.99 16.18 1.71
CA VAL A 188 -1.75 16.94 2.94
C VAL A 188 -1.56 15.88 4.00
N ALA A 189 -0.31 15.54 4.27
CA ALA A 189 -0.03 14.65 5.40
C ALA A 189 -0.80 15.16 6.60
N ALA A 190 -1.61 14.29 7.19
CA ALA A 190 -2.31 14.63 8.43
C ALA A 190 -1.31 15.26 9.39
N PRO A 191 -1.68 16.32 10.11
CA PRO A 191 -0.76 16.98 11.00
C PRO A 191 -0.25 15.94 12.02
N LEU A 192 1.04 15.65 11.95
CA LEU A 192 1.74 14.69 12.80
C LEU A 192 1.25 13.24 12.61
N PRO A 193 1.69 12.56 11.52
CA PRO A 193 1.52 11.13 11.45
C PRO A 193 2.14 10.50 12.70
N ILE A 194 1.37 9.65 13.37
CA ILE A 194 1.82 8.95 14.57
C ILE A 194 2.89 7.95 14.13
N PRO A 195 4.11 7.96 14.72
CA PRO A 195 5.07 6.90 14.46
C PRO A 195 4.45 5.56 14.81
N ALA A 196 4.44 4.62 13.89
CA ALA A 196 4.08 3.26 14.21
C ALA A 196 5.08 2.72 15.24
N ASP A 197 4.58 2.06 16.27
CA ASP A 197 5.41 1.49 17.32
C ASP A 197 6.46 0.57 16.70
N ALA A 198 7.72 0.86 16.97
CA ALA A 198 8.82 -0.02 16.61
C ALA A 198 8.73 -1.25 17.54
N LYS A 199 8.52 -2.41 16.97
CA LYS A 199 8.73 -3.67 17.69
C LYS A 199 10.18 -4.09 17.60
#